data_e126be990af464dc12e172d5aedf67f9
#
_entry.id   e126be990af464dc12e172d5aedf67f9
#
_cell.length_a   1.000
_cell.length_b   1.000
_cell.length_c   1.000
_cell.angle_alpha   90.00
_cell.angle_beta   90.00
_cell.angle_gamma   90.00
#
_symmetry.space_group_name_H-M   'P 1'
#
loop_
_entity.id
_entity.type
_entity.pdbx_description
1 polymer ?
#
loop_
_entity_poly.entity_id
_entity_poly.type
_entity_poly.pdbx_seq_one_letter_code
_entity_poly.pdbx_strand_id
1 'polypeptide(L)'
;MIDKARRILLVAAATLPLMASHAWAAGLISIIVTDPANPYWLTEGQVAKATAESLGYTANVSAHKGDTNTESTMIDTAITNKSVAIILDPANADGSIGAVKKAIAANIPVFLVNAEINQDGLAKAQLVSNNAQGAAIGAQQWVEAIGDKGNYVELFGNPADNNAATRSNGYETVLTQYSDLKKVGKEVANWDRTQGYQKMQSLLQAHPDIVGVISGNDEMALGAIAALKEAGKLSQVKVGGFDGSPDAVAAVKAGEMQYTVLQPVAVFSAEAVKQADKFIKTGSTGAASEKQLFDCALITKDNVDKYTGPFTLSQ
;
A
#
# COMPACT_ATOMS: atom_id res chain seq x y z
N MET A 1 68.00 61.88 -22.15
CA MET A 1 66.95 61.64 -23.06
C MET A 1 66.65 60.16 -22.93
N ILE A 2 65.70 59.79 -22.11
CA ILE A 2 65.39 58.37 -21.86
C ILE A 2 63.91 58.17 -22.04
N ASP A 3 63.56 57.37 -23.06
CA ASP A 3 62.27 57.05 -23.50
C ASP A 3 61.67 55.92 -22.60
N LYS A 4 60.56 56.17 -21.94
CA LYS A 4 59.85 55.19 -21.11
C LYS A 4 58.71 54.56 -21.89
N ALA A 5 58.95 53.37 -22.46
CA ALA A 5 57.92 52.56 -23.05
C ALA A 5 57.02 51.94 -21.97
N ARG A 6 55.75 52.33 -21.92
CA ARG A 6 54.70 51.71 -21.07
C ARG A 6 54.22 50.42 -21.77
N ARG A 7 54.47 49.26 -21.16
CA ARG A 7 53.88 47.99 -21.53
C ARG A 7 52.48 47.93 -20.93
N ILE A 8 51.45 47.92 -21.74
CA ILE A 8 50.07 47.63 -21.37
C ILE A 8 49.88 46.10 -21.44
N LEU A 9 49.68 45.46 -20.23
CA LEU A 9 49.25 44.08 -20.17
C LEU A 9 47.72 44.03 -20.39
N LEU A 10 47.29 43.47 -21.51
CA LEU A 10 45.91 43.09 -21.76
C LEU A 10 45.66 41.73 -21.07
N VAL A 11 44.90 41.76 -19.98
CA VAL A 11 44.35 40.54 -19.37
C VAL A 11 43.08 40.19 -20.09
N ALA A 12 43.18 39.18 -20.96
CA ALA A 12 41.99 38.59 -21.60
C ALA A 12 41.25 37.71 -20.57
N ALA A 13 40.15 38.21 -20.02
CA ALA A 13 39.23 37.43 -19.21
C ALA A 13 38.48 36.45 -20.13
N ALA A 14 38.86 35.19 -20.10
CA ALA A 14 38.14 34.14 -20.77
C ALA A 14 36.86 33.82 -19.94
N THR A 15 35.74 34.36 -20.35
CA THR A 15 34.41 33.95 -19.83
C THR A 15 34.08 32.58 -20.42
N LEU A 16 34.25 31.52 -19.65
CA LEU A 16 33.68 30.22 -19.93
C LEU A 16 32.13 30.34 -19.80
N PRO A 17 31.38 30.00 -20.87
CA PRO A 17 29.95 29.89 -20.73
C PRO A 17 29.65 28.74 -19.78
N LEU A 18 28.99 28.97 -18.63
CA LEU A 18 28.32 27.96 -17.87
C LEU A 18 27.22 27.37 -18.80
N MET A 19 27.52 26.26 -19.44
CA MET A 19 26.47 25.44 -20.02
C MET A 19 25.67 24.87 -18.86
N ALA A 20 24.57 25.53 -18.48
CA ALA A 20 23.54 24.92 -17.67
C ALA A 20 23.01 23.73 -18.47
N SER A 21 23.48 22.54 -18.15
CA SER A 21 22.89 21.29 -18.64
C SER A 21 21.43 21.29 -18.16
N HIS A 22 20.50 21.62 -19.05
CA HIS A 22 19.12 21.30 -18.83
C HIS A 22 19.05 19.78 -18.79
N ALA A 23 19.07 19.22 -17.57
CA ALA A 23 18.72 17.82 -17.39
C ALA A 23 17.28 17.67 -17.86
N TRP A 24 17.07 17.17 -19.06
CA TRP A 24 15.74 16.77 -19.52
C TRP A 24 15.29 15.69 -18.57
N ALA A 25 14.06 15.82 -18.04
CA ALA A 25 13.48 14.75 -17.24
C ALA A 25 13.54 13.43 -18.05
N ALA A 26 13.90 12.35 -17.39
CA ALA A 26 14.07 11.03 -18.01
C ALA A 26 12.77 10.45 -18.61
N GLY A 27 11.66 11.17 -18.48
CA GLY A 27 10.32 10.83 -18.96
C GLY A 27 9.28 10.96 -17.83
N LEU A 28 8.03 10.64 -18.15
CA LEU A 28 6.93 10.64 -17.20
C LEU A 28 6.66 9.22 -16.69
N ILE A 29 6.64 9.02 -15.38
CA ILE A 29 6.07 7.82 -14.75
C ILE A 29 4.66 8.17 -14.24
N SER A 30 3.65 7.46 -14.74
CA SER A 30 2.28 7.56 -14.21
C SER A 30 2.08 6.60 -13.05
N ILE A 31 1.62 7.13 -11.92
CA ILE A 31 1.34 6.37 -10.69
C ILE A 31 -0.16 6.41 -10.49
N ILE A 32 -0.78 5.23 -10.40
CA ILE A 32 -2.23 5.07 -10.29
C ILE A 32 -2.51 4.25 -9.03
N VAL A 33 -3.12 4.89 -8.04
CA VAL A 33 -3.42 4.29 -6.73
C VAL A 33 -4.91 4.14 -6.52
N THR A 34 -5.32 3.44 -5.47
CA THR A 34 -6.74 3.22 -5.19
C THR A 34 -7.42 4.48 -4.66
N ASP A 35 -7.23 4.89 -3.41
CA ASP A 35 -7.86 6.10 -2.84
C ASP A 35 -6.95 6.76 -1.79
N PRO A 36 -6.41 7.95 -2.04
CA PRO A 36 -5.55 8.65 -1.08
C PRO A 36 -6.25 9.16 0.19
N ALA A 37 -7.57 8.99 0.30
CA ALA A 37 -8.27 9.20 1.56
C ALA A 37 -7.86 8.15 2.62
N ASN A 38 -7.43 6.96 2.19
CA ASN A 38 -6.78 5.99 3.05
C ASN A 38 -5.26 6.28 3.12
N PRO A 39 -4.67 6.45 4.32
CA PRO A 39 -3.25 6.77 4.49
C PRO A 39 -2.30 5.73 3.88
N TYR A 40 -2.74 4.49 3.70
CA TYR A 40 -1.98 3.45 3.03
C TYR A 40 -1.71 3.81 1.56
N TRP A 41 -2.76 4.04 0.78
CA TRP A 41 -2.63 4.41 -0.64
C TRP A 41 -2.07 5.82 -0.86
N LEU A 42 -2.29 6.73 0.11
CA LEU A 42 -1.61 8.02 0.10
C LEU A 42 -0.09 7.84 0.18
N THR A 43 0.38 7.00 1.10
CA THR A 43 1.82 6.72 1.27
C THR A 43 2.39 6.00 0.06
N GLU A 44 1.67 5.03 -0.49
CA GLU A 44 2.05 4.32 -1.72
C GLU A 44 2.35 5.32 -2.85
N GLY A 45 1.39 6.20 -3.16
CA GLY A 45 1.55 7.20 -4.22
C GLY A 45 2.65 8.21 -3.95
N GLN A 46 2.77 8.69 -2.70
CA GLN A 46 3.80 9.65 -2.31
C GLN A 46 5.21 9.07 -2.41
N VAL A 47 5.42 7.85 -1.92
CA VAL A 47 6.72 7.18 -1.96
C VAL A 47 7.11 6.85 -3.39
N ALA A 48 6.19 6.31 -4.20
CA ALA A 48 6.44 6.04 -5.60
C ALA A 48 6.83 7.33 -6.35
N LYS A 49 6.08 8.43 -6.14
CA LYS A 49 6.38 9.74 -6.74
C LYS A 49 7.74 10.27 -6.33
N ALA A 50 8.03 10.33 -5.03
CA ALA A 50 9.29 10.83 -4.52
C ALA A 50 10.49 10.01 -5.05
N THR A 51 10.32 8.67 -5.16
CA THR A 51 11.34 7.80 -5.72
C THR A 51 11.56 8.09 -7.21
N ALA A 52 10.50 8.25 -8.00
CA ALA A 52 10.60 8.58 -9.42
C ALA A 52 11.32 9.93 -9.63
N GLU A 53 10.94 10.95 -8.87
CA GLU A 53 11.55 12.26 -8.93
C GLU A 53 13.04 12.25 -8.54
N SER A 54 13.40 11.44 -7.53
CA SER A 54 14.81 11.27 -7.12
C SER A 54 15.69 10.61 -8.19
N LEU A 55 15.08 9.84 -9.09
CA LEU A 55 15.74 9.18 -10.23
C LEU A 55 15.72 10.04 -11.50
N GLY A 56 15.17 11.27 -11.41
CA GLY A 56 15.16 12.24 -12.52
C GLY A 56 13.94 12.16 -13.43
N TYR A 57 12.92 11.40 -13.08
CA TYR A 57 11.65 11.35 -13.80
C TYR A 57 10.71 12.47 -13.35
N THR A 58 9.79 12.89 -14.23
CA THR A 58 8.56 13.51 -13.78
C THR A 58 7.58 12.42 -13.36
N ALA A 59 6.74 12.69 -12.35
CA ALA A 59 5.74 11.74 -11.89
C ALA A 59 4.42 12.43 -11.57
N ASN A 60 3.31 11.81 -11.96
CA ASN A 60 1.97 12.19 -11.56
C ASN A 60 1.31 11.04 -10.79
N VAL A 61 0.50 11.40 -9.81
CA VAL A 61 -0.32 10.45 -9.05
C VAL A 61 -1.79 10.72 -9.34
N SER A 62 -2.53 9.67 -9.65
CA SER A 62 -3.98 9.69 -9.84
C SER A 62 -4.64 8.54 -9.08
N ALA A 63 -5.95 8.62 -8.82
CA ALA A 63 -6.65 7.66 -8.00
C ALA A 63 -7.96 7.20 -8.66
N HIS A 64 -8.14 5.88 -8.80
CA HIS A 64 -9.32 5.29 -9.46
C HIS A 64 -10.48 4.99 -8.49
N LYS A 65 -10.28 5.05 -7.18
CA LYS A 65 -11.29 4.81 -6.14
C LYS A 65 -12.02 3.47 -6.26
N GLY A 66 -11.31 2.43 -6.71
CA GLY A 66 -11.86 1.09 -6.92
C GLY A 66 -12.71 0.93 -8.20
N ASP A 67 -12.77 1.95 -9.07
CA ASP A 67 -13.54 1.91 -10.32
C ASP A 67 -12.64 1.56 -11.51
N THR A 68 -12.92 0.42 -12.17
CA THR A 68 -12.12 -0.08 -13.30
C THR A 68 -12.25 0.78 -14.56
N ASN A 69 -13.36 1.50 -14.75
CA ASN A 69 -13.51 2.40 -15.90
C ASN A 69 -12.66 3.66 -15.70
N THR A 70 -12.64 4.17 -14.47
CA THR A 70 -11.76 5.29 -14.09
C THR A 70 -10.29 4.88 -14.21
N GLU A 71 -9.90 3.68 -13.75
CA GLU A 71 -8.56 3.13 -13.95
C GLU A 71 -8.20 3.06 -15.44
N SER A 72 -9.08 2.50 -16.28
CA SER A 72 -8.87 2.41 -17.73
C SER A 72 -8.66 3.79 -18.36
N THR A 73 -9.42 4.81 -17.93
CA THR A 73 -9.28 6.19 -18.40
C THR A 73 -7.93 6.80 -17.99
N MET A 74 -7.45 6.48 -16.78
CA MET A 74 -6.13 6.93 -16.31
C MET A 74 -5.00 6.28 -17.11
N ILE A 75 -5.14 5.00 -17.45
CA ILE A 75 -4.20 4.30 -18.34
C ILE A 75 -4.22 4.92 -19.74
N ASP A 76 -5.39 5.27 -20.30
CA ASP A 76 -5.47 5.99 -21.58
C ASP A 76 -4.77 7.36 -21.52
N THR A 77 -4.90 8.03 -20.38
CA THR A 77 -4.19 9.30 -20.13
C THR A 77 -2.67 9.07 -20.07
N ALA A 78 -2.20 8.03 -19.40
CA ALA A 78 -0.78 7.67 -19.36
C ALA A 78 -0.23 7.36 -20.75
N ILE A 79 -1.01 6.66 -21.60
CA ILE A 79 -0.66 6.37 -23.00
C ILE A 79 -0.57 7.67 -23.81
N THR A 80 -1.57 8.53 -23.71
CA THR A 80 -1.62 9.82 -24.42
C THR A 80 -0.45 10.72 -24.03
N ASN A 81 -0.08 10.74 -22.76
CA ASN A 81 1.05 11.50 -22.23
C ASN A 81 2.40 10.85 -22.49
N LYS A 82 2.43 9.68 -23.17
CA LYS A 82 3.64 8.92 -23.48
C LYS A 82 4.48 8.59 -22.25
N SER A 83 3.81 8.14 -21.19
CA SER A 83 4.50 7.68 -19.98
C SER A 83 5.51 6.59 -20.33
N VAL A 84 6.67 6.63 -19.69
CA VAL A 84 7.74 5.63 -19.90
C VAL A 84 7.53 4.38 -19.08
N ALA A 85 6.69 4.47 -18.02
CA ALA A 85 6.21 3.36 -17.21
C ALA A 85 4.92 3.74 -16.47
N ILE A 86 4.17 2.73 -16.06
CA ILE A 86 3.01 2.87 -15.17
C ILE A 86 3.28 2.05 -13.91
N ILE A 87 3.14 2.69 -12.73
CA ILE A 87 3.04 2.02 -11.43
C ILE A 87 1.56 1.98 -11.09
N LEU A 88 0.99 0.80 -10.91
CA LEU A 88 -0.45 0.60 -10.77
C LEU A 88 -0.77 -0.24 -9.54
N ASP A 89 -1.62 0.25 -8.66
CA ASP A 89 -2.40 -0.56 -7.74
C ASP A 89 -3.74 -0.90 -8.44
N PRO A 90 -3.95 -2.13 -8.91
CA PRO A 90 -5.10 -2.44 -9.76
C PRO A 90 -6.43 -2.39 -8.99
N ALA A 91 -7.45 -1.81 -9.61
CA ALA A 91 -8.79 -1.67 -9.04
C ALA A 91 -9.51 -3.01 -8.82
N ASN A 92 -9.15 -4.03 -9.61
CA ASN A 92 -9.82 -5.33 -9.61
C ASN A 92 -8.91 -6.39 -10.22
N ALA A 93 -8.81 -7.55 -9.57
CA ALA A 93 -7.89 -8.61 -9.99
C ALA A 93 -8.15 -9.12 -11.43
N ASP A 94 -9.41 -9.19 -11.86
CA ASP A 94 -9.81 -9.61 -13.22
C ASP A 94 -10.09 -8.42 -14.13
N GLY A 95 -10.80 -7.41 -13.59
CA GLY A 95 -11.28 -6.26 -14.37
C GLY A 95 -10.16 -5.37 -14.90
N SER A 96 -9.03 -5.29 -14.19
CA SER A 96 -7.87 -4.46 -14.60
C SER A 96 -7.02 -5.08 -15.71
N ILE A 97 -7.18 -6.38 -16.00
CA ILE A 97 -6.38 -7.09 -17.01
C ILE A 97 -6.47 -6.41 -18.39
N GLY A 98 -7.68 -5.99 -18.79
CA GLY A 98 -7.89 -5.32 -20.08
C GLY A 98 -7.14 -4.00 -20.20
N ALA A 99 -7.14 -3.20 -19.14
CA ALA A 99 -6.46 -1.92 -19.07
C ALA A 99 -4.93 -2.08 -19.06
N VAL A 100 -4.41 -3.08 -18.34
CA VAL A 100 -2.98 -3.44 -18.36
C VAL A 100 -2.54 -3.87 -19.76
N LYS A 101 -3.31 -4.73 -20.44
CA LYS A 101 -3.03 -5.13 -21.84
C LYS A 101 -2.96 -3.94 -22.78
N LYS A 102 -3.84 -2.94 -22.60
CA LYS A 102 -3.86 -1.72 -23.40
C LYS A 102 -2.55 -0.92 -23.26
N ALA A 103 -2.06 -0.75 -22.01
CA ALA A 103 -0.77 -0.08 -21.76
C ALA A 103 0.39 -0.83 -22.46
N ILE A 104 0.42 -2.16 -22.34
CA ILE A 104 1.46 -3.00 -22.93
C ILE A 104 1.41 -2.92 -24.47
N ALA A 105 0.22 -2.94 -25.08
CA ALA A 105 0.05 -2.78 -26.53
C ALA A 105 0.55 -1.41 -27.02
N ALA A 106 0.54 -0.39 -26.16
CA ALA A 106 1.14 0.91 -26.41
C ALA A 106 2.66 0.97 -26.11
N ASN A 107 3.30 -0.17 -25.82
CA ASN A 107 4.70 -0.31 -25.43
C ASN A 107 5.06 0.41 -24.10
N ILE A 108 4.11 0.54 -23.18
CA ILE A 108 4.34 1.10 -21.84
C ILE A 108 4.40 -0.05 -20.84
N PRO A 109 5.55 -0.29 -20.17
CA PRO A 109 5.67 -1.32 -19.16
C PRO A 109 4.85 -0.95 -17.91
N VAL A 110 4.18 -1.97 -17.33
CA VAL A 110 3.36 -1.83 -16.12
C VAL A 110 4.02 -2.60 -14.98
N PHE A 111 4.07 -1.99 -13.81
CA PHE A 111 4.55 -2.54 -12.54
C PHE A 111 3.41 -2.46 -11.55
N LEU A 112 2.95 -3.60 -11.05
CA LEU A 112 1.86 -3.64 -10.08
C LEU A 112 2.40 -3.56 -8.67
N VAL A 113 1.66 -2.87 -7.81
CA VAL A 113 1.96 -2.71 -6.39
C VAL A 113 0.73 -3.04 -5.56
N ASN A 114 0.92 -3.54 -4.34
CA ASN A 114 -0.12 -3.84 -3.37
C ASN A 114 -1.10 -4.94 -3.79
N ALA A 115 -1.88 -4.72 -4.83
CA ALA A 115 -2.81 -5.71 -5.37
C ALA A 115 -2.28 -6.37 -6.65
N GLU A 116 -2.89 -7.49 -7.04
CA GLU A 116 -2.48 -8.32 -8.16
C GLU A 116 -3.58 -8.40 -9.21
N ILE A 117 -3.19 -8.75 -10.43
CA ILE A 117 -4.14 -9.20 -11.47
C ILE A 117 -4.06 -10.71 -11.64
N ASN A 118 -5.19 -11.35 -11.99
CA ASN A 118 -5.29 -12.80 -12.21
C ASN A 118 -4.75 -13.22 -13.59
N GLN A 119 -3.64 -12.60 -13.99
CA GLN A 119 -2.94 -12.99 -15.22
C GLN A 119 -1.44 -12.72 -15.11
N ASP A 120 -0.66 -13.79 -15.06
CA ASP A 120 0.81 -13.73 -15.07
C ASP A 120 1.35 -13.39 -16.46
N GLY A 121 2.59 -12.87 -16.51
CA GLY A 121 3.32 -12.59 -17.74
C GLY A 121 2.92 -11.29 -18.44
N LEU A 122 2.03 -10.49 -17.87
CA LEU A 122 1.63 -9.19 -18.40
C LEU A 122 2.44 -8.05 -17.77
N ALA A 123 2.41 -7.93 -16.47
CA ALA A 123 3.18 -6.93 -15.73
C ALA A 123 4.68 -7.27 -15.75
N LYS A 124 5.53 -6.26 -15.62
CA LYS A 124 6.98 -6.49 -15.45
C LYS A 124 7.35 -6.89 -14.04
N ALA A 125 6.51 -6.51 -13.07
CA ALA A 125 6.61 -6.93 -11.68
C ALA A 125 5.23 -6.80 -11.00
N GLN A 126 4.99 -7.62 -9.98
CA GLN A 126 3.86 -7.56 -9.05
C GLN A 126 4.44 -7.61 -7.63
N LEU A 127 4.56 -6.43 -6.99
CA LEU A 127 5.19 -6.27 -5.68
C LEU A 127 4.10 -6.16 -4.62
N VAL A 128 3.96 -7.18 -3.79
CA VAL A 128 2.84 -7.32 -2.87
C VAL A 128 3.32 -7.75 -1.49
N SER A 129 2.53 -7.44 -0.47
CA SER A 129 2.77 -7.96 0.87
C SER A 129 2.55 -9.48 0.91
N ASN A 130 3.29 -10.17 1.75
CA ASN A 130 3.02 -11.57 2.10
C ASN A 130 1.76 -11.65 2.99
N ASN A 131 0.60 -11.42 2.37
CA ASN A 131 -0.69 -11.29 3.04
C ASN A 131 -1.07 -12.55 3.84
N ALA A 132 -0.73 -13.73 3.35
CA ALA A 132 -1.00 -14.99 4.04
C ALA A 132 -0.19 -15.10 5.34
N GLN A 133 1.11 -14.77 5.28
CA GLN A 133 2.00 -14.74 6.45
C GLN A 133 1.53 -13.66 7.44
N GLY A 134 1.25 -12.44 6.95
CA GLY A 134 0.77 -11.35 7.79
C GLY A 134 -0.55 -11.69 8.50
N ALA A 135 -1.50 -12.30 7.80
CA ALA A 135 -2.77 -12.72 8.38
C ALA A 135 -2.56 -13.82 9.44
N ALA A 136 -1.69 -14.77 9.19
CA ALA A 136 -1.40 -15.84 10.15
C ALA A 136 -0.79 -15.30 11.46
N ILE A 137 0.23 -14.44 11.39
CA ILE A 137 0.82 -13.83 12.60
C ILE A 137 -0.16 -12.92 13.33
N GLY A 138 -1.02 -12.17 12.59
CA GLY A 138 -2.09 -11.37 13.18
C GLY A 138 -3.12 -12.23 13.92
N ALA A 139 -3.57 -13.33 13.30
CA ALA A 139 -4.52 -14.25 13.93
C ALA A 139 -3.96 -14.94 15.17
N GLN A 140 -2.67 -15.32 15.18
CA GLN A 140 -2.01 -15.86 16.37
C GLN A 140 -2.02 -14.85 17.53
N GLN A 141 -1.61 -13.61 17.25
CA GLN A 141 -1.66 -12.53 18.25
C GLN A 141 -3.08 -12.25 18.73
N TRP A 142 -4.06 -12.35 17.86
CA TRP A 142 -5.45 -12.13 18.22
C TRP A 142 -5.96 -13.20 19.18
N VAL A 143 -5.65 -14.49 18.95
CA VAL A 143 -5.97 -15.59 19.88
C VAL A 143 -5.33 -15.37 21.24
N GLU A 144 -4.08 -14.92 21.30
CA GLU A 144 -3.41 -14.57 22.56
C GLU A 144 -4.16 -13.49 23.32
N ALA A 145 -4.76 -12.52 22.61
CA ALA A 145 -5.47 -11.40 23.22
C ALA A 145 -6.88 -11.76 23.72
N ILE A 146 -7.60 -12.66 23.03
CA ILE A 146 -8.99 -13.02 23.37
C ILE A 146 -9.13 -14.32 24.14
N GLY A 147 -8.11 -15.17 24.10
CA GLY A 147 -8.16 -16.56 24.52
C GLY A 147 -8.64 -17.49 23.41
N ASP A 148 -8.86 -18.76 23.74
CA ASP A 148 -9.14 -19.84 22.80
C ASP A 148 -10.64 -20.13 22.60
N LYS A 149 -11.53 -19.25 23.08
CA LYS A 149 -12.99 -19.46 23.05
C LYS A 149 -13.79 -18.18 22.93
N GLY A 150 -14.99 -18.31 22.40
CA GLY A 150 -15.99 -17.25 22.29
C GLY A 150 -16.41 -16.96 20.85
N ASN A 151 -17.41 -16.12 20.71
CA ASN A 151 -17.96 -15.70 19.42
C ASN A 151 -17.16 -14.52 18.87
N TYR A 152 -16.80 -14.56 17.60
CA TYR A 152 -16.13 -13.44 16.95
C TYR A 152 -16.72 -13.13 15.56
N VAL A 153 -16.40 -11.96 15.07
CA VAL A 153 -16.82 -11.50 13.73
C VAL A 153 -15.62 -11.07 12.89
N GLU A 154 -15.77 -11.13 11.58
CA GLU A 154 -14.77 -10.71 10.60
C GLU A 154 -15.30 -9.54 9.78
N LEU A 155 -14.50 -8.48 9.64
CA LEU A 155 -14.69 -7.43 8.64
C LEU A 155 -13.83 -7.74 7.43
N PHE A 156 -14.49 -8.05 6.32
CA PHE A 156 -13.87 -8.48 5.07
C PHE A 156 -13.64 -7.28 4.14
N GLY A 157 -12.52 -7.30 3.42
CA GLY A 157 -12.16 -6.26 2.47
C GLY A 157 -13.01 -6.23 1.21
N ASN A 158 -12.45 -5.62 0.14
CA ASN A 158 -13.09 -5.61 -1.16
C ASN A 158 -12.96 -7.00 -1.84
N PRO A 159 -14.07 -7.68 -2.18
CA PRO A 159 -14.01 -9.00 -2.84
C PRO A 159 -13.35 -9.01 -4.22
N ALA A 160 -13.21 -7.85 -4.85
CA ALA A 160 -12.55 -7.70 -6.15
C ALA A 160 -11.01 -7.63 -6.05
N ASP A 161 -10.48 -7.55 -4.83
CA ASP A 161 -9.06 -7.54 -4.48
C ASP A 161 -8.69 -8.90 -3.85
N ASN A 162 -7.72 -9.61 -4.45
CA ASN A 162 -7.24 -10.91 -3.96
C ASN A 162 -6.73 -10.86 -2.52
N ASN A 163 -6.25 -9.71 -2.05
CA ASN A 163 -5.77 -9.53 -0.69
C ASN A 163 -6.86 -9.82 0.34
N ALA A 164 -8.12 -9.51 0.04
CA ALA A 164 -9.24 -9.77 0.94
C ALA A 164 -9.42 -11.27 1.23
N ALA A 165 -9.45 -12.08 0.18
CA ALA A 165 -9.55 -13.53 0.32
C ALA A 165 -8.28 -14.13 0.96
N THR A 166 -7.10 -13.66 0.55
CA THR A 166 -5.82 -14.15 1.08
C THR A 166 -5.70 -13.91 2.58
N ARG A 167 -6.06 -12.72 3.06
CA ARG A 167 -6.05 -12.41 4.51
C ARG A 167 -7.08 -13.22 5.27
N SER A 168 -8.31 -13.30 4.76
CA SER A 168 -9.39 -14.08 5.39
C SER A 168 -9.00 -15.57 5.52
N ASN A 169 -8.46 -16.18 4.45
CA ASN A 169 -7.98 -17.55 4.48
C ASN A 169 -6.80 -17.73 5.44
N GLY A 170 -5.90 -16.75 5.50
CA GLY A 170 -4.79 -16.73 6.47
C GLY A 170 -5.28 -16.73 7.91
N TYR A 171 -6.31 -15.94 8.24
CA TYR A 171 -6.96 -15.96 9.55
C TYR A 171 -7.57 -17.34 9.82
N GLU A 172 -8.31 -17.90 8.89
CA GLU A 172 -8.95 -19.21 9.04
C GLU A 172 -7.93 -20.33 9.27
N THR A 173 -6.77 -20.30 8.63
CA THR A 173 -5.70 -21.28 8.84
C THR A 173 -5.29 -21.39 10.31
N VAL A 174 -5.35 -20.30 11.06
CA VAL A 174 -5.03 -20.28 12.49
C VAL A 174 -6.29 -20.55 13.33
N LEU A 175 -7.36 -19.78 13.10
CA LEU A 175 -8.52 -19.73 13.98
C LEU A 175 -9.31 -21.06 14.00
N THR A 176 -9.31 -21.82 12.91
CA THR A 176 -9.97 -23.14 12.85
C THR A 176 -9.31 -24.20 13.73
N GLN A 177 -8.10 -23.96 14.23
CA GLN A 177 -7.42 -24.84 15.19
C GLN A 177 -8.02 -24.76 16.59
N TYR A 178 -8.82 -23.73 16.87
CA TYR A 178 -9.44 -23.45 18.16
C TYR A 178 -10.95 -23.74 18.08
N SER A 179 -11.34 -24.95 18.46
CA SER A 179 -12.72 -25.45 18.31
C SER A 179 -13.78 -24.63 19.06
N ASP A 180 -13.39 -23.91 20.11
CA ASP A 180 -14.28 -23.09 20.92
C ASP A 180 -14.34 -21.63 20.50
N LEU A 181 -13.55 -21.22 19.50
CA LEU A 181 -13.70 -19.96 18.76
C LEU A 181 -14.72 -20.12 17.64
N LYS A 182 -15.78 -19.32 17.64
CA LYS A 182 -16.86 -19.42 16.66
C LYS A 182 -16.97 -18.13 15.86
N LYS A 183 -16.74 -18.20 14.56
CA LYS A 183 -17.05 -17.10 13.67
C LYS A 183 -18.57 -17.03 13.46
N VAL A 184 -19.22 -16.03 14.07
CA VAL A 184 -20.67 -15.87 14.01
C VAL A 184 -21.14 -14.86 12.99
N GLY A 185 -20.22 -14.06 12.43
CA GLY A 185 -20.54 -13.09 11.37
C GLY A 185 -19.31 -12.73 10.55
N LYS A 186 -19.56 -12.40 9.27
CA LYS A 186 -18.57 -11.86 8.34
C LYS A 186 -19.26 -10.86 7.42
N GLU A 187 -18.78 -9.63 7.40
CA GLU A 187 -19.36 -8.55 6.62
C GLU A 187 -18.33 -7.90 5.71
N VAL A 188 -18.73 -7.60 4.48
CA VAL A 188 -17.90 -6.84 3.53
C VAL A 188 -17.98 -5.36 3.87
N ALA A 189 -16.81 -4.75 4.10
CA ALA A 189 -16.68 -3.32 4.41
C ALA A 189 -15.66 -2.60 3.50
N ASN A 190 -15.21 -3.23 2.42
CA ASN A 190 -14.52 -2.65 1.25
C ASN A 190 -13.30 -1.77 1.60
N TRP A 191 -12.54 -2.10 2.64
CA TRP A 191 -11.38 -1.35 3.12
C TRP A 191 -11.71 0.04 3.69
N ASP A 192 -13.00 0.35 3.91
CA ASP A 192 -13.51 1.67 4.24
C ASP A 192 -13.92 1.79 5.71
N ARG A 193 -13.48 2.89 6.36
CA ARG A 193 -13.72 3.15 7.79
C ARG A 193 -15.21 3.32 8.11
N THR A 194 -15.94 4.03 7.26
CA THR A 194 -17.37 4.29 7.46
C THR A 194 -18.18 3.01 7.32
N GLN A 195 -17.84 2.18 6.32
CA GLN A 195 -18.49 0.89 6.16
C GLN A 195 -18.13 -0.06 7.31
N GLY A 196 -16.87 -0.06 7.77
CA GLY A 196 -16.44 -0.80 8.96
C GLY A 196 -17.28 -0.46 10.18
N TYR A 197 -17.52 0.83 10.43
CA TYR A 197 -18.41 1.30 11.49
C TYR A 197 -19.85 0.79 11.32
N GLN A 198 -20.45 0.98 10.14
CA GLN A 198 -21.83 0.57 9.88
C GLN A 198 -22.04 -0.95 9.99
N LYS A 199 -21.11 -1.72 9.45
CA LYS A 199 -21.14 -3.19 9.51
C LYS A 199 -20.97 -3.67 10.95
N MET A 200 -20.09 -3.03 11.72
CA MET A 200 -19.91 -3.36 13.13
C MET A 200 -21.15 -3.09 13.95
N GLN A 201 -21.90 -1.98 13.73
CA GLN A 201 -23.18 -1.72 14.38
C GLN A 201 -24.17 -2.86 14.11
N SER A 202 -24.28 -3.30 12.85
CA SER A 202 -25.18 -4.41 12.47
C SER A 202 -24.77 -5.74 13.14
N LEU A 203 -23.46 -6.03 13.16
CA LEU A 203 -22.92 -7.24 13.78
C LEU A 203 -23.16 -7.25 15.30
N LEU A 204 -23.03 -6.11 15.99
CA LEU A 204 -23.32 -5.99 17.42
C LEU A 204 -24.78 -6.20 17.76
N GLN A 205 -25.69 -5.79 16.88
CA GLN A 205 -27.13 -6.04 17.04
C GLN A 205 -27.46 -7.53 16.88
N ALA A 206 -26.85 -8.17 15.88
CA ALA A 206 -27.09 -9.59 15.59
C ALA A 206 -26.39 -10.52 16.59
N HIS A 207 -25.22 -10.12 17.10
CA HIS A 207 -24.34 -10.94 17.95
C HIS A 207 -23.83 -10.12 19.14
N PRO A 208 -24.67 -9.85 20.15
CA PRO A 208 -24.32 -8.98 21.28
C PRO A 208 -23.26 -9.57 22.24
N ASP A 209 -22.94 -10.85 22.09
CA ASP A 209 -22.06 -11.66 22.94
C ASP A 209 -20.66 -11.89 22.35
N ILE A 210 -20.30 -11.19 21.26
CA ILE A 210 -18.97 -11.35 20.66
C ILE A 210 -17.87 -10.87 21.61
N VAL A 211 -16.73 -11.56 21.54
CA VAL A 211 -15.52 -11.25 22.32
C VAL A 211 -14.45 -10.59 21.47
N GLY A 212 -14.58 -10.61 20.14
CA GLY A 212 -13.57 -10.02 19.26
C GLY A 212 -14.03 -9.76 17.84
N VAL A 213 -13.27 -8.88 17.19
CA VAL A 213 -13.35 -8.51 15.77
C VAL A 213 -11.98 -8.71 15.15
N ILE A 214 -11.91 -9.50 14.09
CA ILE A 214 -10.74 -9.55 13.24
C ILE A 214 -11.04 -8.80 11.93
N SER A 215 -10.20 -7.84 11.59
CA SER A 215 -10.44 -6.97 10.45
C SER A 215 -9.42 -7.18 9.35
N GLY A 216 -9.87 -7.16 8.10
CA GLY A 216 -9.03 -7.26 6.92
C GLY A 216 -8.09 -6.07 6.74
N ASN A 217 -8.43 -4.88 7.30
CA ASN A 217 -7.53 -3.74 7.35
C ASN A 217 -7.79 -2.81 8.55
N ASP A 218 -6.91 -1.82 8.74
CA ASP A 218 -6.95 -0.87 9.83
C ASP A 218 -8.12 0.10 9.74
N GLU A 219 -8.46 0.59 8.55
CA GLU A 219 -9.57 1.52 8.39
C GLU A 219 -10.89 0.91 8.85
N MET A 220 -11.18 -0.32 8.44
CA MET A 220 -12.37 -1.04 8.91
C MET A 220 -12.30 -1.32 10.41
N ALA A 221 -11.11 -1.68 10.96
CA ALA A 221 -10.90 -1.90 12.39
C ALA A 221 -11.16 -0.63 13.23
N LEU A 222 -10.68 0.53 12.76
CA LEU A 222 -10.93 1.83 13.40
C LEU A 222 -12.41 2.21 13.35
N GLY A 223 -13.10 1.88 12.27
CA GLY A 223 -14.55 1.99 12.18
C GLY A 223 -15.26 1.11 13.22
N ALA A 224 -14.82 -0.15 13.36
CA ALA A 224 -15.35 -1.06 14.37
C ALA A 224 -15.11 -0.54 15.80
N ILE A 225 -13.93 0.00 16.08
CA ILE A 225 -13.61 0.62 17.38
C ILE A 225 -14.58 1.76 17.70
N ALA A 226 -14.90 2.61 16.72
CA ALA A 226 -15.86 3.70 16.90
C ALA A 226 -17.25 3.18 17.26
N ALA A 227 -17.76 2.14 16.58
CA ALA A 227 -19.03 1.51 16.89
C ALA A 227 -19.03 0.84 18.28
N LEU A 228 -17.93 0.19 18.64
CA LEU A 228 -17.76 -0.43 19.95
C LEU A 228 -17.71 0.61 21.09
N LYS A 229 -17.09 1.76 20.89
CA LYS A 229 -17.08 2.88 21.82
C LYS A 229 -18.49 3.41 22.05
N GLU A 230 -19.24 3.66 20.98
CA GLU A 230 -20.61 4.13 21.04
C GLU A 230 -21.53 3.15 21.80
N ALA A 231 -21.34 1.85 21.58
CA ALA A 231 -22.07 0.79 22.27
C ALA A 231 -21.58 0.52 23.71
N GLY A 232 -20.50 1.17 24.17
CA GLY A 232 -19.89 0.92 25.47
C GLY A 232 -19.23 -0.47 25.61
N LYS A 233 -18.87 -1.10 24.49
CA LYS A 233 -18.38 -2.50 24.45
C LYS A 233 -16.87 -2.65 24.18
N LEU A 234 -16.15 -1.56 23.90
CA LEU A 234 -14.74 -1.65 23.51
C LEU A 234 -13.84 -2.35 24.54
N SER A 235 -14.14 -2.24 25.83
CA SER A 235 -13.38 -2.94 26.86
C SER A 235 -13.57 -4.47 26.84
N GLN A 236 -14.69 -4.95 26.28
CA GLN A 236 -15.08 -6.36 26.26
C GLN A 236 -14.73 -7.05 24.94
N VAL A 237 -14.65 -6.29 23.83
CA VAL A 237 -14.45 -6.81 22.49
C VAL A 237 -13.06 -6.41 21.99
N LYS A 238 -12.22 -7.39 21.68
CA LYS A 238 -10.85 -7.17 21.22
C LYS A 238 -10.79 -7.01 19.70
N VAL A 239 -10.10 -5.99 19.24
CA VAL A 239 -10.02 -5.64 17.81
C VAL A 239 -8.60 -5.85 17.30
N GLY A 240 -8.46 -6.55 16.18
CA GLY A 240 -7.21 -6.70 15.42
C GLY A 240 -7.29 -6.00 14.07
N GLY A 241 -6.19 -5.38 13.64
CA GLY A 241 -6.06 -4.64 12.38
C GLY A 241 -4.99 -5.19 11.45
N PHE A 242 -4.91 -4.59 10.28
CA PHE A 242 -3.92 -4.91 9.24
C PHE A 242 -3.65 -3.65 8.42
N ASP A 243 -2.45 -3.28 8.15
CA ASP A 243 -1.76 -2.28 7.34
C ASP A 243 -0.60 -1.64 8.09
N GLY A 244 -0.72 -1.40 9.40
CA GLY A 244 0.26 -0.62 10.18
C GLY A 244 0.06 0.89 9.98
N SER A 245 -1.18 1.34 9.81
CA SER A 245 -1.50 2.75 9.61
C SER A 245 -1.23 3.59 10.87
N PRO A 246 -0.90 4.89 10.75
CA PRO A 246 -0.59 5.73 11.90
C PRO A 246 -1.70 5.77 12.95
N ASP A 247 -2.98 5.82 12.51
CA ASP A 247 -4.13 5.84 13.44
C ASP A 247 -4.29 4.50 14.16
N ALA A 248 -4.07 3.37 13.48
CA ALA A 248 -4.11 2.06 14.10
C ALA A 248 -2.96 1.85 15.09
N VAL A 249 -1.76 2.31 14.75
CA VAL A 249 -0.61 2.32 15.67
C VAL A 249 -0.92 3.15 16.92
N ALA A 250 -1.57 4.31 16.77
CA ALA A 250 -2.03 5.11 17.90
C ALA A 250 -3.09 4.37 18.73
N ALA A 251 -4.03 3.65 18.08
CA ALA A 251 -5.03 2.83 18.76
C ALA A 251 -4.40 1.64 19.51
N VAL A 252 -3.37 1.00 18.96
CA VAL A 252 -2.59 -0.03 19.65
C VAL A 252 -1.89 0.55 20.88
N LYS A 253 -1.26 1.70 20.75
CA LYS A 253 -0.61 2.40 21.88
C LYS A 253 -1.60 2.76 22.97
N ALA A 254 -2.81 3.18 22.61
CA ALA A 254 -3.90 3.50 23.55
C ALA A 254 -4.56 2.25 24.16
N GLY A 255 -4.27 1.04 23.65
CA GLY A 255 -4.93 -0.20 24.09
C GLY A 255 -6.35 -0.40 23.55
N GLU A 256 -6.74 0.36 22.55
CA GLU A 256 -8.04 0.27 21.87
C GLU A 256 -8.05 -0.80 20.77
N MET A 257 -6.88 -1.11 20.23
CA MET A 257 -6.61 -2.19 19.27
C MET A 257 -5.53 -3.09 19.85
N GLN A 258 -5.62 -4.40 19.64
CA GLN A 258 -4.66 -5.36 20.21
C GLN A 258 -3.36 -5.38 19.41
N TYR A 259 -3.46 -5.29 18.10
CA TYR A 259 -2.35 -5.27 17.16
C TYR A 259 -2.79 -4.67 15.83
N THR A 260 -1.84 -4.27 15.05
CA THR A 260 -1.96 -4.15 13.60
C THR A 260 -0.80 -4.87 12.91
N VAL A 261 -1.06 -5.44 11.73
CA VAL A 261 -0.02 -6.07 10.90
C VAL A 261 0.49 -5.05 9.90
N LEU A 262 1.74 -4.64 10.05
CA LEU A 262 2.37 -3.67 9.15
C LEU A 262 2.65 -4.30 7.79
N GLN A 263 2.16 -3.67 6.75
CA GLN A 263 2.57 -3.91 5.36
C GLN A 263 3.72 -2.95 4.99
N PRO A 264 4.82 -3.42 4.38
CA PRO A 264 5.94 -2.54 4.04
C PRO A 264 5.69 -1.73 2.75
N VAL A 265 4.57 -1.00 2.68
CA VAL A 265 4.12 -0.26 1.48
C VAL A 265 5.16 0.73 0.98
N ALA A 266 5.85 1.42 1.87
CA ALA A 266 6.92 2.34 1.50
C ALA A 266 8.09 1.63 0.80
N VAL A 267 8.39 0.39 1.21
CA VAL A 267 9.48 -0.41 0.64
C VAL A 267 9.14 -0.86 -0.77
N PHE A 268 8.01 -1.54 -0.95
CA PHE A 268 7.69 -2.11 -2.27
C PHE A 268 7.26 -1.03 -3.28
N SER A 269 6.64 0.09 -2.85
CA SER A 269 6.35 1.20 -3.75
C SER A 269 7.61 1.86 -4.30
N ALA A 270 8.62 2.07 -3.46
CA ALA A 270 9.92 2.54 -3.91
C ALA A 270 10.62 1.52 -4.81
N GLU A 271 10.53 0.24 -4.48
CA GLU A 271 11.15 -0.84 -5.24
C GLU A 271 10.53 -0.99 -6.63
N ALA A 272 9.20 -0.86 -6.77
CA ALA A 272 8.52 -0.89 -8.05
C ALA A 272 9.07 0.19 -9.02
N VAL A 273 9.28 1.40 -8.52
CA VAL A 273 9.85 2.51 -9.31
C VAL A 273 11.32 2.25 -9.67
N LYS A 274 12.12 1.70 -8.75
CA LYS A 274 13.52 1.32 -9.03
C LYS A 274 13.60 0.22 -10.09
N GLN A 275 12.70 -0.76 -10.04
CA GLN A 275 12.60 -1.80 -11.05
C GLN A 275 12.12 -1.25 -12.40
N ALA A 276 11.22 -0.26 -12.40
CA ALA A 276 10.83 0.46 -13.60
C ALA A 276 12.02 1.22 -14.22
N ASP A 277 12.78 1.96 -13.43
CA ASP A 277 13.99 2.65 -13.86
C ASP A 277 15.02 1.69 -14.48
N LYS A 278 15.27 0.58 -13.78
CA LYS A 278 16.19 -0.45 -14.27
C LYS A 278 15.69 -1.07 -15.58
N PHE A 279 14.40 -1.38 -15.65
CA PHE A 279 13.79 -1.94 -16.87
C PHE A 279 13.88 -0.97 -18.05
N ILE A 280 13.59 0.31 -17.85
CA ILE A 280 13.72 1.35 -18.89
C ILE A 280 15.16 1.42 -19.42
N LYS A 281 16.16 1.32 -18.55
CA LYS A 281 17.58 1.44 -18.91
C LYS A 281 18.17 0.17 -19.50
N THR A 282 17.70 -1.01 -19.10
CA THR A 282 18.39 -2.29 -19.39
C THR A 282 17.50 -3.36 -20.03
N GLY A 283 16.19 -3.18 -20.07
CA GLY A 283 15.22 -4.18 -20.51
C GLY A 283 14.92 -5.28 -19.47
N SER A 284 15.46 -5.17 -18.24
CA SER A 284 15.26 -6.15 -17.15
C SER A 284 14.97 -5.46 -15.82
N THR A 285 14.01 -5.98 -15.06
CA THR A 285 13.75 -5.52 -13.67
C THR A 285 14.90 -5.89 -12.73
N GLY A 286 15.62 -6.96 -13.05
CA GLY A 286 16.64 -7.57 -12.19
C GLY A 286 16.07 -8.43 -11.06
N ALA A 287 14.76 -8.57 -10.97
CA ALA A 287 14.11 -9.49 -10.04
C ALA A 287 14.11 -10.92 -10.62
N ALA A 288 14.10 -11.92 -9.73
CA ALA A 288 14.08 -13.32 -10.12
C ALA A 288 12.70 -13.80 -10.63
N SER A 289 11.63 -13.11 -10.23
CA SER A 289 10.25 -13.44 -10.60
C SER A 289 9.42 -12.17 -10.78
N GLU A 290 8.33 -12.28 -11.55
CA GLU A 290 7.33 -11.20 -11.69
C GLU A 290 6.68 -10.91 -10.34
N LYS A 291 6.18 -11.94 -9.66
CA LYS A 291 5.58 -11.81 -8.33
C LYS A 291 6.66 -11.80 -7.24
N GLN A 292 6.61 -10.78 -6.38
CA GLN A 292 7.56 -10.56 -5.30
C GLN A 292 6.80 -10.30 -4.01
N LEU A 293 7.02 -11.14 -3.00
CA LEU A 293 6.37 -11.05 -1.70
C LEU A 293 7.27 -10.35 -0.70
N PHE A 294 6.69 -9.40 0.04
CA PHE A 294 7.34 -8.66 1.11
C PHE A 294 6.70 -9.05 2.44
N ASP A 295 7.47 -9.60 3.36
CA ASP A 295 6.96 -10.05 4.65
C ASP A 295 6.40 -8.89 5.46
N CYS A 296 5.28 -9.18 6.12
CA CYS A 296 4.63 -8.27 7.05
C CYS A 296 5.25 -8.38 8.45
N ALA A 297 5.09 -7.33 9.25
CA ALA A 297 5.55 -7.29 10.63
C ALA A 297 4.39 -7.02 11.59
N LEU A 298 4.41 -7.68 12.75
CA LEU A 298 3.40 -7.45 13.78
C LEU A 298 3.74 -6.21 14.60
N ILE A 299 2.78 -5.33 14.81
CA ILE A 299 2.85 -4.21 15.75
C ILE A 299 1.89 -4.48 16.90
N THR A 300 2.43 -4.58 18.09
CA THR A 300 1.72 -4.74 19.35
C THR A 300 2.12 -3.63 20.33
N LYS A 301 1.51 -3.62 21.51
CA LYS A 301 1.88 -2.68 22.56
C LYS A 301 3.37 -2.77 22.96
N ASP A 302 3.98 -3.96 22.80
CA ASP A 302 5.37 -4.21 23.23
C ASP A 302 6.41 -3.61 22.31
N ASN A 303 6.05 -3.36 21.04
CA ASN A 303 6.97 -2.82 20.05
C ASN A 303 6.47 -1.56 19.33
N VAL A 304 5.32 -1.02 19.71
CA VAL A 304 4.71 0.16 19.07
C VAL A 304 5.61 1.39 19.09
N ASP A 305 6.50 1.52 20.07
CA ASP A 305 7.45 2.64 20.16
C ASP A 305 8.59 2.54 19.13
N LYS A 306 8.74 1.38 18.45
CA LYS A 306 9.66 1.22 17.30
C LYS A 306 9.07 1.74 15.99
N TYR A 307 7.82 2.17 15.97
CA TYR A 307 7.22 2.77 14.79
C TYR A 307 7.79 4.17 14.56
N THR A 308 8.51 4.36 13.46
CA THR A 308 9.33 5.57 13.22
C THR A 308 8.77 6.51 12.16
N GLY A 309 7.74 6.09 11.43
CA GLY A 309 7.11 6.90 10.39
C GLY A 309 6.02 6.10 9.69
N PRO A 310 5.27 6.72 8.77
CA PRO A 310 4.20 6.01 8.09
C PRO A 310 4.68 4.68 7.51
N PHE A 311 4.09 3.59 7.97
CA PHE A 311 4.37 2.22 7.52
C PHE A 311 5.84 1.79 7.64
N THR A 312 6.51 2.24 8.70
CA THR A 312 7.92 1.92 8.96
C THR A 312 8.13 1.52 10.41
N LEU A 313 8.73 0.36 10.63
CA LEU A 313 9.11 -0.15 11.94
C LEU A 313 10.63 -0.29 11.99
N SER A 314 11.30 0.33 12.99
CA SER A 314 12.73 0.13 13.20
C SER A 314 13.00 -1.27 13.75
N GLN A 315 14.15 -1.84 13.37
CA GLN A 315 14.60 -3.15 13.84
C GLN A 315 14.95 -3.15 15.33
#